data_52ff36894431f49b94e3525c071995e7
#
_entry.id   52ff36894431f49b94e3525c071995e7
#
_cell.length_a   1.000
_cell.length_b   1.000
_cell.length_c   1.000
_cell.angle_alpha   90.00
_cell.angle_beta   90.00
_cell.angle_gamma   90.00
#
_symmetry.space_group_name_H-M   'P 1'
#
loop_
_entity.id
_entity.type
_entity.pdbx_description
1 polymer ?
#
loop_
_entity_poly.entity_id
_entity_poly.type
_entity_poly.pdbx_seq_one_letter_code
_entity_poly.pdbx_strand_id
1 'polypeptide(L)'
;MATILAKHPMIMIPAATVTIGAPDEHLDALAGEQHYGRAWFEDESPQHRLAISPFLLDQYPVTNAAFSRFVTATGYRTAAELRGFGSVYDSAYWQEMAGASWSHPGGPEDSISDRLDHPVVHVDHADATAYARWAGKRLPTEAEWEYAAHGPSWQPWPWGDSWDPARAACARTGPGSDQKLWRAWWDDHFSRNGTVPATATVGDHSPAGDSPFGISDMAGNVSQWTADPYRLYDETRSYEPIYHAAAERYCAVRGGGWMHLRHQVRTTERFAAAPDYSNHALGFRCAANPDAATGR
;
A
#
# COMPACT_ATOMS: atom_id res chain seq x y z
N MET A 1 23.90 -16.04 -3.52
CA MET A 1 22.72 -16.15 -2.63
C MET A 1 22.88 -15.45 -1.26
N ALA A 2 23.95 -14.73 -0.99
CA ALA A 2 24.20 -14.11 0.33
C ALA A 2 24.02 -12.59 0.37
N THR A 3 23.51 -11.93 -0.68
CA THR A 3 23.59 -10.47 -0.81
C THR A 3 22.21 -9.75 -0.67
N ILE A 4 21.10 -10.47 -0.69
CA ILE A 4 19.74 -9.87 -0.61
C ILE A 4 19.25 -9.73 0.84
N LEU A 5 19.92 -10.36 1.79
CA LEU A 5 19.56 -10.31 3.21
C LEU A 5 20.09 -9.08 3.99
N ALA A 6 20.83 -8.21 3.33
CA ALA A 6 21.49 -7.08 3.96
C ALA A 6 20.72 -5.79 3.71
N LYS A 7 20.01 -5.33 4.73
CA LYS A 7 19.43 -3.98 4.88
C LYS A 7 18.42 -3.62 3.77
N HIS A 8 17.16 -3.50 4.12
CA HIS A 8 16.21 -2.74 3.30
C HIS A 8 16.81 -1.35 3.10
N PRO A 9 17.22 -0.99 1.87
CA PRO A 9 17.82 0.31 1.65
C PRO A 9 16.77 1.37 1.94
N MET A 10 17.18 2.41 2.66
CA MET A 10 16.35 3.58 2.90
C MET A 10 16.84 4.72 2.03
N ILE A 11 15.93 5.41 1.41
CA ILE A 11 16.18 6.57 0.55
C ILE A 11 15.89 7.84 1.35
N MET A 12 16.81 8.79 1.28
CA MET A 12 16.62 10.12 1.88
C MET A 12 15.65 10.93 1.03
N ILE A 13 14.55 11.33 1.63
CA ILE A 13 13.57 12.24 1.03
C ILE A 13 13.84 13.63 1.60
N PRO A 14 14.11 14.63 0.75
CA PRO A 14 14.46 15.96 1.21
C PRO A 14 13.27 16.71 1.82
N ALA A 15 13.55 17.67 2.70
CA ALA A 15 12.53 18.60 3.18
C ALA A 15 11.92 19.40 2.02
N ALA A 16 10.62 19.59 2.06
CA ALA A 16 9.93 20.42 1.07
C ALA A 16 8.60 20.96 1.62
N THR A 17 8.10 22.01 1.00
CA THR A 17 6.68 22.37 1.10
C THR A 17 5.97 21.83 -0.14
N VAL A 18 5.17 20.79 0.05
CA VAL A 18 4.52 20.05 -1.04
C VAL A 18 3.03 20.29 -1.07
N THR A 19 2.41 20.04 -2.20
CA THR A 19 0.97 19.99 -2.33
C THR A 19 0.52 18.54 -2.13
N ILE A 20 -0.37 18.32 -1.19
CA ILE A 20 -1.02 17.05 -0.86
C ILE A 20 -2.45 17.07 -1.41
N GLY A 21 -2.93 15.93 -1.88
CA GLY A 21 -4.24 15.78 -2.49
C GLY A 21 -4.25 15.95 -4.00
N ALA A 22 -5.36 15.55 -4.63
CA ALA A 22 -5.52 15.62 -6.08
C ALA A 22 -6.19 16.94 -6.53
N PRO A 23 -5.85 17.46 -7.72
CA PRO A 23 -6.58 18.57 -8.33
C PRO A 23 -8.03 18.19 -8.61
N ASP A 24 -8.97 19.11 -8.38
CA ASP A 24 -10.40 18.86 -8.64
C ASP A 24 -10.68 18.48 -10.09
N GLU A 25 -10.02 19.14 -11.07
CA GLU A 25 -10.16 18.81 -12.49
C GLU A 25 -9.73 17.35 -12.82
N HIS A 26 -8.72 16.82 -12.09
CA HIS A 26 -8.31 15.44 -12.27
C HIS A 26 -9.37 14.48 -11.72
N LEU A 27 -9.94 14.78 -10.54
CA LEU A 27 -10.97 13.95 -9.93
C LEU A 27 -12.28 13.98 -10.70
N ASP A 28 -12.64 15.12 -11.32
CA ASP A 28 -13.79 15.25 -12.22
C ASP A 28 -13.62 14.40 -13.48
N ALA A 29 -12.43 14.46 -14.10
CA ALA A 29 -12.11 13.64 -15.26
C ALA A 29 -12.14 12.13 -14.91
N LEU A 30 -11.61 11.76 -13.76
CA LEU A 30 -11.60 10.39 -13.25
C LEU A 30 -13.02 9.87 -12.98
N ALA A 31 -13.88 10.68 -12.38
CA ALA A 31 -15.28 10.33 -12.12
C ALA A 31 -16.04 10.06 -13.45
N GLY A 32 -15.81 10.89 -14.45
CA GLY A 32 -16.38 10.70 -15.80
C GLY A 32 -15.88 9.43 -16.48
N GLU A 33 -14.59 9.12 -16.34
CA GLU A 33 -13.98 7.94 -16.93
C GLU A 33 -14.42 6.64 -16.25
N GLN A 34 -14.49 6.63 -14.93
CA GLN A 34 -14.78 5.42 -14.15
C GLN A 34 -16.27 5.16 -13.96
N HIS A 35 -17.14 6.07 -14.39
CA HIS A 35 -18.59 6.00 -14.15
C HIS A 35 -18.97 5.96 -12.66
N TYR A 36 -18.06 6.43 -11.79
CA TYR A 36 -18.35 6.67 -10.39
C TYR A 36 -18.76 8.12 -10.16
N GLY A 37 -19.62 8.36 -9.16
CA GLY A 37 -19.91 9.73 -8.74
C GLY A 37 -18.63 10.43 -8.23
N ARG A 38 -18.48 11.73 -8.49
CA ARG A 38 -17.35 12.54 -8.02
C ARG A 38 -17.11 12.39 -6.50
N ALA A 39 -18.20 12.22 -5.76
CA ALA A 39 -18.17 12.03 -4.31
C ALA A 39 -17.30 10.84 -3.83
N TRP A 40 -17.05 9.84 -4.67
CA TRP A 40 -16.16 8.71 -4.37
C TRP A 40 -14.68 9.05 -4.37
N PHE A 41 -14.32 10.26 -4.78
CA PHE A 41 -12.95 10.76 -4.82
C PHE A 41 -12.78 12.04 -4.01
N GLU A 42 -13.82 12.44 -3.25
CA GLU A 42 -13.84 13.73 -2.56
C GLU A 42 -12.84 13.79 -1.40
N ASP A 43 -12.51 12.66 -0.81
CA ASP A 43 -11.56 12.56 0.31
C ASP A 43 -10.10 12.79 -0.12
N GLU A 44 -9.82 12.79 -1.43
CA GLU A 44 -8.52 13.19 -1.98
C GLU A 44 -8.39 14.72 -2.15
N SER A 45 -9.42 15.48 -1.85
CA SER A 45 -9.55 16.93 -2.06
C SER A 45 -9.96 17.63 -0.75
N PRO A 46 -9.65 18.94 -0.58
CA PRO A 46 -8.94 19.82 -1.50
C PRO A 46 -7.43 19.62 -1.45
N GLN A 47 -6.75 20.01 -2.53
CA GLN A 47 -5.31 20.18 -2.46
C GLN A 47 -4.93 21.22 -1.39
N HIS A 48 -3.93 20.89 -0.59
CA HIS A 48 -3.40 21.79 0.43
C HIS A 48 -1.88 21.68 0.53
N ARG A 49 -1.24 22.74 1.02
CA ARG A 49 0.22 22.78 1.16
C ARG A 49 0.64 22.34 2.56
N LEU A 50 1.63 21.46 2.61
CA LEU A 50 2.18 20.97 3.86
C LEU A 50 3.72 21.00 3.82
N ALA A 51 4.33 21.49 4.92
CA ALA A 51 5.78 21.43 5.11
C ALA A 51 6.16 20.06 5.66
N ILE A 52 6.99 19.32 4.93
CA ILE A 52 7.49 17.99 5.31
C ILE A 52 8.99 18.14 5.64
N SER A 53 9.37 17.70 6.85
CA SER A 53 10.76 17.60 7.26
C SER A 53 11.48 16.48 6.50
N PRO A 54 12.83 16.50 6.38
CA PRO A 54 13.54 15.41 5.71
C PRO A 54 13.36 14.12 6.49
N PHE A 55 13.20 13.01 5.78
CA PHE A 55 13.04 11.67 6.37
C PHE A 55 13.67 10.60 5.50
N LEU A 56 13.89 9.44 6.07
CA LEU A 56 14.30 8.23 5.36
C LEU A 56 13.08 7.36 5.13
N LEU A 57 12.94 6.78 3.93
CA LEU A 57 11.87 5.84 3.60
C LEU A 57 12.47 4.56 3.03
N ASP A 58 11.97 3.40 3.46
CA ASP A 58 12.33 2.12 2.86
C ASP A 58 12.04 2.15 1.35
N GLN A 59 13.02 1.77 0.54
CA GLN A 59 12.87 1.71 -0.92
C GLN A 59 11.76 0.75 -1.33
N TYR A 60 11.58 -0.34 -0.58
CA TYR A 60 10.60 -1.39 -0.81
C TYR A 60 9.65 -1.56 0.36
N PRO A 61 8.46 -2.15 0.18
CA PRO A 61 7.67 -2.68 1.28
C PRO A 61 8.47 -3.72 2.10
N VAL A 62 8.11 -3.90 3.36
CA VAL A 62 8.75 -4.92 4.21
C VAL A 62 8.47 -6.31 3.65
N THR A 63 9.54 -7.07 3.39
CA THR A 63 9.44 -8.39 2.78
C THR A 63 9.14 -9.49 3.81
N ASN A 64 8.64 -10.63 3.34
CA ASN A 64 8.45 -11.85 4.14
C ASN A 64 9.75 -12.26 4.84
N ALA A 65 10.89 -12.19 4.16
CA ALA A 65 12.19 -12.46 4.77
C ALA A 65 12.53 -11.51 5.91
N ALA A 66 12.23 -10.22 5.76
CA ALA A 66 12.49 -9.24 6.81
C ALA A 66 11.57 -9.44 8.01
N PHE A 67 10.30 -9.70 7.78
CA PHE A 67 9.31 -9.95 8.84
C PHE A 67 9.59 -11.27 9.56
N SER A 68 10.00 -12.32 8.86
CA SER A 68 10.43 -13.59 9.45
C SER A 68 11.59 -13.42 10.43
N ARG A 69 12.55 -12.52 10.16
CA ARG A 69 13.63 -12.21 11.11
C ARG A 69 13.11 -11.57 12.40
N PHE A 70 12.14 -10.65 12.28
CA PHE A 70 11.48 -10.06 13.44
C PHE A 70 10.79 -11.11 14.30
N VAL A 71 9.95 -11.94 13.66
CA VAL A 71 9.24 -13.02 14.37
C VAL A 71 10.21 -13.99 15.03
N THR A 72 11.28 -14.41 14.34
CA THR A 72 12.30 -15.31 14.88
C THR A 72 13.04 -14.69 16.08
N ALA A 73 13.36 -13.39 16.00
CA ALA A 73 14.12 -12.71 17.04
C ALA A 73 13.28 -12.40 18.31
N THR A 74 11.96 -12.27 18.16
CA THR A 74 11.10 -11.76 19.24
C THR A 74 10.07 -12.78 19.74
N GLY A 75 9.77 -13.81 18.95
CA GLY A 75 8.64 -14.71 19.21
C GLY A 75 7.28 -14.02 18.99
N TYR A 76 7.25 -12.90 18.23
CA TYR A 76 6.03 -12.15 17.99
C TYR A 76 4.98 -13.00 17.26
N ARG A 77 3.73 -12.84 17.65
CA ARG A 77 2.58 -13.44 16.97
C ARG A 77 1.65 -12.34 16.49
N THR A 78 1.33 -12.37 15.19
CA THR A 78 0.45 -11.38 14.57
C THR A 78 -1.00 -11.55 15.02
N ALA A 79 -1.79 -10.48 14.85
CA ALA A 79 -3.21 -10.53 15.16
C ALA A 79 -3.94 -11.64 14.38
N ALA A 80 -3.58 -11.87 13.11
CA ALA A 80 -4.13 -12.97 12.30
C ALA A 80 -3.81 -14.35 12.90
N GLU A 81 -2.56 -14.57 13.33
CA GLU A 81 -2.17 -15.82 14.02
C GLU A 81 -2.89 -16.01 15.35
N LEU A 82 -3.14 -14.93 16.11
CA LEU A 82 -3.86 -14.99 17.38
C LEU A 82 -5.35 -15.27 17.19
N ARG A 83 -5.96 -14.72 16.14
CA ARG A 83 -7.36 -14.98 15.76
C ARG A 83 -7.55 -16.38 15.17
N GLY A 84 -6.51 -16.93 14.55
CA GLY A 84 -6.56 -18.22 13.85
C GLY A 84 -7.11 -18.15 12.42
N PHE A 85 -7.33 -16.96 11.87
CA PHE A 85 -7.76 -16.74 10.49
C PHE A 85 -7.25 -15.41 9.94
N GLY A 86 -7.19 -15.31 8.61
CA GLY A 86 -6.92 -14.08 7.86
C GLY A 86 -8.00 -13.82 6.82
N SER A 87 -8.12 -12.57 6.38
CA SER A 87 -9.07 -12.18 5.33
C SER A 87 -8.46 -12.40 3.95
N VAL A 88 -9.08 -13.25 3.14
CA VAL A 88 -8.65 -13.63 1.79
C VAL A 88 -9.77 -13.34 0.80
N TYR A 89 -9.43 -12.81 -0.38
CA TYR A 89 -10.37 -12.62 -1.47
C TYR A 89 -10.29 -13.81 -2.42
N ASP A 90 -11.42 -14.49 -2.64
CA ASP A 90 -11.48 -15.73 -3.43
C ASP A 90 -11.99 -15.54 -4.86
N SER A 91 -11.87 -14.35 -5.41
CA SER A 91 -12.42 -13.97 -6.71
C SER A 91 -13.89 -13.53 -6.73
N ALA A 92 -14.62 -13.69 -5.62
CA ALA A 92 -16.02 -13.33 -5.52
C ALA A 92 -16.28 -12.35 -4.37
N TYR A 93 -15.69 -12.61 -3.21
CA TYR A 93 -15.89 -11.85 -1.99
C TYR A 93 -14.74 -12.07 -1.00
N TRP A 94 -14.66 -11.19 -0.02
CA TRP A 94 -13.78 -11.36 1.12
C TRP A 94 -14.34 -12.43 2.06
N GLN A 95 -13.50 -13.35 2.49
CA GLN A 95 -13.86 -14.39 3.43
C GLN A 95 -12.77 -14.59 4.49
N GLU A 96 -13.18 -15.06 5.64
CA GLU A 96 -12.28 -15.51 6.70
C GLU A 96 -11.72 -16.89 6.34
N MET A 97 -10.42 -16.96 6.12
CA MET A 97 -9.71 -18.19 5.80
C MET A 97 -9.00 -18.70 7.06
N ALA A 98 -9.43 -19.83 7.61
CA ALA A 98 -8.79 -20.47 8.76
C ALA A 98 -7.31 -20.76 8.46
N GLY A 99 -6.42 -20.41 9.39
CA GLY A 99 -4.97 -20.59 9.25
C GLY A 99 -4.26 -19.61 8.32
N ALA A 100 -4.99 -18.71 7.61
CA ALA A 100 -4.33 -17.67 6.84
C ALA A 100 -3.63 -16.66 7.76
N SER A 101 -2.38 -16.36 7.43
CA SER A 101 -1.48 -15.52 8.21
C SER A 101 -0.36 -14.97 7.32
N TRP A 102 0.54 -14.18 7.88
CA TRP A 102 1.70 -13.67 7.16
C TRP A 102 2.58 -14.78 6.53
N SER A 103 2.67 -15.96 7.16
CA SER A 103 3.47 -17.09 6.67
C SER A 103 2.68 -18.06 5.78
N HIS A 104 1.36 -17.95 5.76
CA HIS A 104 0.42 -18.77 5.00
C HIS A 104 -0.67 -17.88 4.36
N PRO A 105 -0.33 -17.00 3.41
CA PRO A 105 -1.25 -15.93 2.95
C PRO A 105 -2.57 -16.42 2.36
N GLY A 106 -2.58 -17.58 1.72
CA GLY A 106 -3.79 -18.20 1.16
C GLY A 106 -4.44 -19.24 2.06
N GLY A 107 -3.94 -19.44 3.30
CA GLY A 107 -4.42 -20.48 4.23
C GLY A 107 -3.39 -21.58 4.47
N PRO A 108 -3.73 -22.64 5.22
CA PRO A 108 -2.76 -23.60 5.76
C PRO A 108 -1.97 -24.38 4.69
N GLU A 109 -2.50 -24.52 3.49
CA GLU A 109 -1.82 -25.21 2.38
C GLU A 109 -0.91 -24.27 1.55
N ASP A 110 -0.98 -22.97 1.82
CA ASP A 110 -0.11 -21.97 1.19
C ASP A 110 1.13 -21.69 2.05
N SER A 111 2.23 -21.25 1.44
CA SER A 111 3.50 -20.97 2.12
C SER A 111 4.23 -19.83 1.43
N ILE A 112 5.00 -19.07 2.23
CA ILE A 112 5.91 -18.03 1.73
C ILE A 112 7.31 -18.55 1.38
N SER A 113 7.56 -19.86 1.41
CA SER A 113 8.91 -20.44 1.26
C SER A 113 9.58 -20.09 -0.08
N ASP A 114 8.79 -19.88 -1.12
CA ASP A 114 9.21 -19.46 -2.46
C ASP A 114 8.99 -17.95 -2.73
N ARG A 115 8.47 -17.21 -1.75
CA ARG A 115 8.08 -15.79 -1.83
C ARG A 115 8.72 -14.95 -0.73
N LEU A 116 9.96 -15.23 -0.36
CA LEU A 116 10.66 -14.50 0.70
C LEU A 116 10.91 -13.03 0.35
N ASP A 117 11.03 -12.71 -0.94
CA ASP A 117 11.22 -11.35 -1.44
C ASP A 117 9.89 -10.63 -1.79
N HIS A 118 8.73 -11.26 -1.54
CA HIS A 118 7.44 -10.61 -1.64
C HIS A 118 7.13 -9.79 -0.39
N PRO A 119 6.27 -8.75 -0.49
CA PRO A 119 5.81 -8.01 0.67
C PRO A 119 5.11 -8.91 1.68
N VAL A 120 5.32 -8.65 2.96
CA VAL A 120 4.52 -9.27 4.03
C VAL A 120 3.09 -8.75 3.97
N VAL A 121 2.13 -9.65 4.19
CA VAL A 121 0.69 -9.38 4.23
C VAL A 121 0.07 -10.00 5.49
N HIS A 122 -1.24 -9.86 5.69
CA HIS A 122 -1.93 -10.30 6.92
C HIS A 122 -1.34 -9.69 8.20
N VAL A 123 -0.86 -8.48 8.12
CA VAL A 123 -0.40 -7.68 9.24
C VAL A 123 -1.37 -6.53 9.48
N ASP A 124 -1.80 -6.35 10.71
CA ASP A 124 -2.60 -5.19 11.10
C ASP A 124 -1.70 -3.98 11.43
N HIS A 125 -2.30 -2.86 11.81
CA HIS A 125 -1.55 -1.64 12.11
C HIS A 125 -0.62 -1.80 13.32
N ALA A 126 -1.02 -2.61 14.33
CA ALA A 126 -0.21 -2.88 15.52
C ALA A 126 0.98 -3.79 15.18
N ASP A 127 0.78 -4.82 14.35
CA ASP A 127 1.83 -5.71 13.84
C ASP A 127 2.90 -4.91 13.07
N ALA A 128 2.45 -4.05 12.14
CA ALA A 128 3.32 -3.17 11.35
C ALA A 128 4.12 -2.20 12.25
N THR A 129 3.47 -1.61 13.24
CA THR A 129 4.10 -0.72 14.22
C THR A 129 5.11 -1.46 15.11
N ALA A 130 4.79 -2.68 15.54
CA ALA A 130 5.69 -3.51 16.34
C ALA A 130 6.98 -3.86 15.57
N TYR A 131 6.84 -4.28 14.31
CA TYR A 131 7.98 -4.49 13.42
C TYR A 131 8.82 -3.22 13.27
N ALA A 132 8.18 -2.08 12.94
CA ALA A 132 8.89 -0.83 12.73
C ALA A 132 9.70 -0.42 13.96
N ARG A 133 9.13 -0.51 15.17
CA ARG A 133 9.82 -0.24 16.43
C ARG A 133 11.00 -1.18 16.68
N TRP A 134 10.81 -2.48 16.44
CA TRP A 134 11.90 -3.46 16.57
C TRP A 134 13.06 -3.14 15.63
N ALA A 135 12.76 -2.70 14.40
CA ALA A 135 13.75 -2.29 13.40
C ALA A 135 14.40 -0.93 13.70
N GLY A 136 14.03 -0.24 14.78
CA GLY A 136 14.48 1.13 15.07
C GLY A 136 13.91 2.18 14.13
N LYS A 137 12.74 1.91 13.57
CA LYS A 137 12.03 2.71 12.56
C LYS A 137 10.62 3.09 13.05
N ARG A 138 9.85 3.70 12.18
CA ARG A 138 8.43 4.01 12.35
C ARG A 138 7.67 3.77 11.05
N LEU A 139 6.36 3.81 11.07
CA LEU A 139 5.58 3.94 9.85
C LEU A 139 5.74 5.37 9.29
N PRO A 140 5.66 5.57 7.97
CA PRO A 140 5.58 6.90 7.38
C PRO A 140 4.26 7.57 7.77
N THR A 141 4.24 8.89 7.89
CA THR A 141 2.97 9.62 7.89
C THR A 141 2.31 9.50 6.52
N GLU A 142 1.00 9.74 6.45
CA GLU A 142 0.26 9.71 5.19
C GLU A 142 0.85 10.72 4.19
N ALA A 143 1.17 11.93 4.65
CA ALA A 143 1.76 12.97 3.83
C ALA A 143 3.20 12.65 3.39
N GLU A 144 4.02 12.02 4.24
CA GLU A 144 5.34 11.52 3.86
C GLU A 144 5.24 10.47 2.75
N TRP A 145 4.28 9.55 2.88
CA TRP A 145 4.03 8.52 1.89
C TRP A 145 3.64 9.13 0.54
N GLU A 146 2.67 10.05 0.54
CA GLU A 146 2.18 10.70 -0.68
C GLU A 146 3.28 11.52 -1.38
N TYR A 147 4.02 12.33 -0.60
CA TYR A 147 5.17 13.08 -1.14
C TYR A 147 6.23 12.15 -1.74
N ALA A 148 6.54 11.05 -1.09
CA ALA A 148 7.50 10.08 -1.62
C ALA A 148 7.00 9.41 -2.91
N ALA A 149 5.68 9.27 -3.08
CA ALA A 149 5.07 8.65 -4.25
C ALA A 149 5.08 9.56 -5.47
N HIS A 150 4.63 10.82 -5.35
CA HIS A 150 4.53 11.72 -6.51
C HIS A 150 5.72 12.68 -6.67
N GLY A 151 6.61 12.78 -5.66
CA GLY A 151 7.74 13.71 -5.71
C GLY A 151 7.35 15.17 -5.46
N PRO A 152 8.20 16.14 -5.87
CA PRO A 152 7.97 17.55 -5.62
C PRO A 152 6.82 18.16 -6.44
N SER A 153 6.43 17.52 -7.56
CA SER A 153 5.33 17.92 -8.42
C SER A 153 4.28 16.82 -8.41
N TRP A 154 3.02 17.22 -8.24
CA TRP A 154 1.91 16.27 -8.28
C TRP A 154 1.87 15.53 -9.62
N GLN A 155 1.61 14.25 -9.55
CA GLN A 155 1.36 13.37 -10.70
C GLN A 155 0.50 12.16 -10.24
N PRO A 156 -0.39 11.65 -11.10
CA PRO A 156 -1.33 10.60 -10.72
C PRO A 156 -0.67 9.27 -10.39
N TRP A 157 0.44 8.92 -11.04
CA TRP A 157 1.21 7.70 -10.74
C TRP A 157 2.66 8.03 -10.43
N PRO A 158 3.39 7.18 -9.70
CA PRO A 158 4.77 7.44 -9.31
C PRO A 158 5.70 7.80 -10.46
N TRP A 159 5.44 7.28 -11.65
CA TRP A 159 6.23 7.47 -12.87
C TRP A 159 5.72 8.57 -13.82
N GLY A 160 4.67 9.32 -13.46
CA GLY A 160 4.18 10.44 -14.27
C GLY A 160 2.67 10.38 -14.57
N ASP A 161 2.27 11.09 -15.63
CA ASP A 161 0.87 11.36 -15.95
C ASP A 161 0.19 10.27 -16.78
N SER A 162 0.96 9.40 -17.41
CA SER A 162 0.43 8.37 -18.32
C SER A 162 0.46 7.00 -17.67
N TRP A 163 -0.70 6.35 -17.67
CA TRP A 163 -0.81 4.97 -17.19
C TRP A 163 -0.03 3.99 -18.06
N ASP A 164 0.76 3.15 -17.43
CA ASP A 164 1.46 2.02 -18.06
C ASP A 164 1.32 0.77 -17.16
N PRO A 165 0.54 -0.24 -17.57
CA PRO A 165 0.30 -1.44 -16.77
C PRO A 165 1.56 -2.30 -16.55
N ALA A 166 2.64 -2.06 -17.30
CA ALA A 166 3.91 -2.75 -17.11
C ALA A 166 4.72 -2.21 -15.92
N ARG A 167 4.26 -1.11 -15.29
CA ARG A 167 4.98 -0.41 -14.22
C ARG A 167 4.43 -0.66 -12.82
N ALA A 168 3.37 -1.45 -12.69
CA ALA A 168 2.78 -1.76 -11.40
C ALA A 168 2.24 -3.19 -11.32
N ALA A 169 2.39 -3.79 -10.16
CA ALA A 169 1.70 -5.05 -9.82
C ALA A 169 0.28 -4.74 -9.36
N CYS A 170 -0.67 -4.69 -10.28
CA CYS A 170 -2.08 -4.44 -10.00
C CYS A 170 -2.97 -5.17 -11.02
N ALA A 171 -4.29 -5.10 -10.84
CA ALA A 171 -5.23 -5.69 -11.79
C ALA A 171 -5.09 -4.99 -13.16
N ARG A 172 -4.60 -5.74 -14.16
CA ARG A 172 -4.32 -5.24 -15.52
C ARG A 172 -5.61 -5.18 -16.31
N THR A 173 -6.46 -4.21 -16.01
CA THR A 173 -7.67 -3.94 -16.77
C THR A 173 -7.44 -2.73 -17.69
N GLY A 174 -8.14 -2.72 -18.84
CA GLY A 174 -8.13 -1.58 -19.75
C GLY A 174 -8.75 -0.32 -19.13
N PRO A 175 -8.93 0.76 -19.93
CA PRO A 175 -9.64 1.95 -19.50
C PRO A 175 -11.07 1.61 -19.05
N GLY A 176 -11.50 2.22 -17.97
CA GLY A 176 -12.78 1.94 -17.33
C GLY A 176 -12.68 0.77 -16.35
N SER A 177 -13.18 0.97 -15.13
CA SER A 177 -13.26 -0.07 -14.11
C SER A 177 -14.65 -0.68 -14.14
N ASP A 178 -14.80 -1.74 -14.90
CA ASP A 178 -15.97 -2.60 -14.80
C ASP A 178 -15.58 -3.81 -13.95
N GLN A 179 -16.39 -4.16 -12.99
CA GLN A 179 -16.23 -5.40 -12.21
C GLN A 179 -16.14 -6.64 -13.12
N LYS A 180 -16.76 -6.61 -14.30
CA LYS A 180 -16.64 -7.65 -15.33
C LYS A 180 -15.22 -7.72 -15.89
N LEU A 181 -14.57 -6.59 -16.15
CA LEU A 181 -13.19 -6.55 -16.62
C LEU A 181 -12.23 -7.04 -15.54
N TRP A 182 -12.47 -6.68 -14.28
CA TRP A 182 -11.71 -7.19 -13.16
C TRP A 182 -11.86 -8.70 -13.00
N ARG A 183 -13.09 -9.24 -13.10
CA ARG A 183 -13.34 -10.68 -13.06
C ARG A 183 -12.66 -11.38 -14.24
N ALA A 184 -12.79 -10.85 -15.46
CA ALA A 184 -12.14 -11.42 -16.64
C ALA A 184 -10.60 -11.45 -16.49
N TRP A 185 -10.00 -10.42 -15.88
CA TRP A 185 -8.59 -10.41 -15.55
C TRP A 185 -8.21 -11.52 -14.54
N TRP A 186 -9.03 -11.71 -13.50
CA TRP A 186 -8.81 -12.75 -12.51
C TRP A 186 -8.89 -14.16 -13.12
N ASP A 187 -9.94 -14.43 -13.89
CA ASP A 187 -10.16 -15.71 -14.54
C ASP A 187 -9.07 -16.04 -15.58
N ASP A 188 -8.62 -15.03 -16.33
CA ASP A 188 -7.51 -15.13 -17.28
C ASP A 188 -6.18 -15.43 -16.56
N HIS A 189 -5.91 -14.75 -15.45
CA HIS A 189 -4.72 -15.03 -14.65
C HIS A 189 -4.72 -16.48 -14.13
N PHE A 190 -5.82 -16.91 -13.53
CA PHE A 190 -5.97 -18.27 -13.04
C PHE A 190 -5.83 -19.31 -14.16
N SER A 191 -6.45 -19.06 -15.31
CA SER A 191 -6.38 -19.94 -16.46
C SER A 191 -4.97 -20.10 -17.02
N ARG A 192 -4.16 -19.04 -16.99
CA ARG A 192 -2.77 -19.06 -17.49
C ARG A 192 -1.79 -19.67 -16.50
N ASN A 193 -1.96 -19.38 -15.22
CA ASN A 193 -0.94 -19.67 -14.20
C ASN A 193 -1.33 -20.84 -13.28
N GLY A 194 -2.60 -21.27 -13.28
CA GLY A 194 -3.11 -22.30 -12.37
C GLY A 194 -3.20 -21.84 -10.92
N THR A 195 -2.95 -20.54 -10.65
CA THR A 195 -2.96 -19.93 -9.31
C THR A 195 -3.77 -18.64 -9.33
N VAL A 196 -4.30 -18.26 -8.17
CA VAL A 196 -4.93 -16.94 -8.01
C VAL A 196 -3.87 -15.84 -8.08
N PRO A 197 -4.23 -14.62 -8.53
CA PRO A 197 -3.33 -13.48 -8.46
C PRO A 197 -2.86 -13.23 -7.02
N ALA A 198 -1.64 -12.79 -6.87
CA ALA A 198 -1.00 -12.52 -5.57
C ALA A 198 0.00 -11.37 -5.68
N THR A 199 0.70 -11.09 -4.58
CA THR A 199 1.81 -10.13 -4.56
C THR A 199 2.91 -10.52 -5.53
N ALA A 200 3.69 -9.54 -5.99
CA ALA A 200 4.92 -9.71 -6.77
C ALA A 200 6.16 -9.54 -5.87
N THR A 201 7.33 -9.97 -6.35
CA THR A 201 8.62 -9.62 -5.74
C THR A 201 8.73 -8.10 -5.61
N VAL A 202 9.22 -7.59 -4.47
CA VAL A 202 9.40 -6.16 -4.29
C VAL A 202 10.36 -5.59 -5.33
N GLY A 203 10.00 -4.46 -5.93
CA GLY A 203 10.80 -3.81 -6.97
C GLY A 203 10.81 -4.53 -8.32
N ASP A 204 9.91 -5.46 -8.60
CA ASP A 204 9.82 -6.18 -9.88
C ASP A 204 9.61 -5.23 -11.08
N HIS A 205 9.01 -4.07 -10.82
CA HIS A 205 8.80 -3.03 -11.84
C HIS A 205 9.83 -1.89 -11.81
N SER A 206 10.86 -1.99 -10.94
CA SER A 206 11.94 -0.99 -10.87
C SER A 206 12.91 -1.11 -12.07
N PRO A 207 13.48 0.01 -12.59
CA PRO A 207 13.24 1.38 -12.15
C PRO A 207 12.03 2.06 -12.83
N ALA A 208 11.35 1.39 -13.76
CA ALA A 208 10.32 2.01 -14.59
C ALA A 208 9.05 2.40 -13.80
N GLY A 209 8.74 1.67 -12.73
CA GLY A 209 7.61 1.90 -11.83
C GLY A 209 7.96 2.72 -10.57
N ASP A 210 9.21 3.15 -10.43
CA ASP A 210 9.68 3.87 -9.26
C ASP A 210 9.15 5.32 -9.23
N SER A 211 9.07 5.86 -8.02
CA SER A 211 8.77 7.27 -7.81
C SER A 211 9.96 8.16 -8.23
N PRO A 212 9.79 9.50 -8.30
CA PRO A 212 10.87 10.42 -8.62
C PRO A 212 12.08 10.33 -7.67
N PHE A 213 11.90 9.75 -6.49
CA PHE A 213 12.96 9.51 -5.53
C PHE A 213 13.57 8.11 -5.62
N GLY A 214 13.14 7.27 -6.55
CA GLY A 214 13.60 5.88 -6.67
C GLY A 214 12.99 4.94 -5.64
N ILE A 215 11.81 5.25 -5.13
CA ILE A 215 11.04 4.37 -4.23
C ILE A 215 10.15 3.46 -5.08
N SER A 216 10.28 2.16 -4.90
CA SER A 216 9.53 1.15 -5.66
C SER A 216 8.21 0.78 -4.98
N ASP A 217 7.28 0.19 -5.75
CA ASP A 217 6.00 -0.31 -5.25
C ASP A 217 5.16 0.76 -4.49
N MET A 218 5.18 2.00 -5.00
CA MET A 218 4.30 3.07 -4.52
C MET A 218 2.93 3.04 -5.22
N ALA A 219 2.75 2.16 -6.20
CA ALA A 219 1.51 1.88 -6.90
C ALA A 219 1.35 0.37 -7.06
N GLY A 220 0.38 -0.22 -6.37
CA GLY A 220 0.11 -1.66 -6.43
C GLY A 220 0.99 -2.51 -5.51
N ASN A 221 1.09 -3.78 -5.81
CA ASN A 221 1.69 -4.86 -5.03
C ASN A 221 0.96 -5.08 -3.69
N VAL A 222 1.13 -4.21 -2.69
CA VAL A 222 0.36 -4.20 -1.44
C VAL A 222 -0.09 -2.80 -1.09
N SER A 223 -1.30 -2.67 -0.58
CA SER A 223 -1.72 -1.49 0.18
C SER A 223 -0.84 -1.35 1.41
N GLN A 224 -0.58 -0.13 1.86
CA GLN A 224 0.43 0.14 2.88
C GLN A 224 -0.13 0.96 4.03
N TRP A 225 0.04 0.44 5.24
CA TRP A 225 -0.25 1.18 6.46
C TRP A 225 0.59 2.44 6.57
N THR A 226 -0.04 3.54 6.99
CA THR A 226 0.63 4.77 7.43
C THR A 226 0.49 4.94 8.95
N ALA A 227 1.20 5.91 9.51
CA ALA A 227 1.16 6.18 10.96
C ALA A 227 -0.11 6.91 11.39
N ASP A 228 -0.83 7.54 10.44
CA ASP A 228 -1.89 8.48 10.76
C ASP A 228 -3.26 7.82 10.84
N PRO A 229 -4.13 8.30 11.74
CA PRO A 229 -5.56 8.06 11.59
C PRO A 229 -6.04 8.68 10.27
N TYR A 230 -7.03 8.04 9.66
CA TYR A 230 -7.68 8.59 8.48
C TYR A 230 -8.45 9.86 8.86
N ARG A 231 -8.18 10.97 8.16
CA ARG A 231 -8.80 12.28 8.39
C ARG A 231 -9.28 12.90 7.09
N LEU A 232 -10.38 13.63 7.15
CA LEU A 232 -10.82 14.46 6.04
C LEU A 232 -9.90 15.69 5.94
N TYR A 233 -9.55 16.09 4.71
CA TYR A 233 -8.68 17.25 4.51
C TYR A 233 -9.35 18.58 4.84
N ASP A 234 -10.67 18.66 4.70
CA ASP A 234 -11.48 19.84 5.03
C ASP A 234 -12.85 19.40 5.54
N GLU A 235 -13.05 19.44 6.84
CA GLU A 235 -14.31 19.03 7.49
C GLU A 235 -15.51 19.94 7.13
N THR A 236 -15.29 21.06 6.47
CA THR A 236 -16.36 21.95 6.01
C THR A 236 -16.97 21.53 4.67
N ARG A 237 -16.32 20.60 3.95
CA ARG A 237 -16.82 20.05 2.69
C ARG A 237 -17.84 18.94 2.93
N SER A 238 -18.64 18.68 1.90
CA SER A 238 -19.58 17.57 1.93
C SER A 238 -18.93 16.30 1.42
N TYR A 239 -18.85 15.29 2.26
CA TYR A 239 -18.34 13.96 1.94
C TYR A 239 -19.44 12.91 2.02
N GLU A 240 -19.27 11.80 1.33
CA GLU A 240 -20.12 10.63 1.53
C GLU A 240 -20.08 10.15 3.00
N PRO A 241 -21.21 9.64 3.53
CA PRO A 241 -21.28 9.20 4.94
C PRO A 241 -20.20 8.20 5.35
N ILE A 242 -19.70 7.39 4.39
CA ILE A 242 -18.66 6.41 4.66
C ILE A 242 -17.33 7.07 5.10
N TYR A 243 -16.98 8.23 4.54
CA TYR A 243 -15.76 8.95 4.89
C TYR A 243 -15.86 9.54 6.30
N HIS A 244 -17.01 10.13 6.66
CA HIS A 244 -17.26 10.58 8.02
C HIS A 244 -17.23 9.43 9.04
N ALA A 245 -17.77 8.27 8.68
CA ALA A 245 -17.74 7.09 9.54
C ALA A 245 -16.33 6.52 9.74
N ALA A 246 -15.45 6.70 8.77
CA ALA A 246 -14.06 6.22 8.81
C ALA A 246 -13.14 7.20 9.55
N ALA A 247 -13.42 8.51 9.48
CA ALA A 247 -12.58 9.55 10.07
C ALA A 247 -12.32 9.32 11.57
N GLU A 248 -11.07 9.50 11.99
CA GLU A 248 -10.56 9.32 13.36
C GLU A 248 -10.72 7.90 13.95
N ARG A 249 -11.46 7.01 13.30
CA ARG A 249 -11.69 5.64 13.77
C ARG A 249 -10.80 4.63 13.07
N TYR A 250 -10.42 4.92 11.84
CA TYR A 250 -9.61 4.06 10.98
C TYR A 250 -8.22 4.68 10.76
N CYS A 251 -7.29 3.87 10.30
CA CYS A 251 -5.98 4.33 9.87
C CYS A 251 -5.96 4.57 8.37
N ALA A 252 -5.17 5.55 7.93
CA ALA A 252 -4.97 5.81 6.52
C ALA A 252 -4.08 4.72 5.90
N VAL A 253 -4.48 4.25 4.73
CA VAL A 253 -3.79 3.22 3.93
C VAL A 253 -3.60 3.75 2.52
N ARG A 254 -2.45 3.49 1.92
CA ARG A 254 -2.05 4.10 0.65
C ARG A 254 -1.57 3.06 -0.37
N GLY A 255 -1.50 3.45 -1.66
CA GLY A 255 -0.81 2.75 -2.73
C GLY A 255 -1.61 1.69 -3.47
N GLY A 256 -2.68 1.17 -2.87
CA GLY A 256 -3.41 0.04 -3.42
C GLY A 256 -2.57 -1.24 -3.50
N GLY A 257 -3.19 -2.37 -3.71
CA GLY A 257 -2.52 -3.67 -3.81
C GLY A 257 -2.70 -4.32 -5.17
N TRP A 258 -2.15 -5.52 -5.31
CA TRP A 258 -2.15 -6.32 -6.55
C TRP A 258 -3.55 -6.56 -7.16
N MET A 259 -4.60 -6.49 -6.37
CA MET A 259 -5.99 -6.69 -6.81
C MET A 259 -6.71 -5.39 -7.21
N HIS A 260 -6.12 -4.23 -6.95
CA HIS A 260 -6.74 -2.94 -7.22
C HIS A 260 -6.60 -2.54 -8.69
N LEU A 261 -7.52 -1.70 -9.14
CA LEU A 261 -7.56 -1.16 -10.49
C LEU A 261 -6.64 0.06 -10.62
N ARG A 262 -6.32 0.49 -11.84
CA ARG A 262 -5.41 1.60 -12.12
C ARG A 262 -5.75 2.90 -11.37
N HIS A 263 -7.04 3.22 -11.20
CA HIS A 263 -7.47 4.41 -10.47
C HIS A 263 -7.29 4.29 -8.95
N GLN A 264 -7.23 3.05 -8.43
CA GLN A 264 -7.05 2.74 -7.01
C GLN A 264 -5.56 2.59 -6.61
N VAL A 265 -4.62 2.77 -7.54
CA VAL A 265 -3.17 2.74 -7.26
C VAL A 265 -2.51 4.08 -7.58
N ARG A 266 -3.29 5.16 -7.60
CA ARG A 266 -2.80 6.53 -7.78
C ARG A 266 -2.08 7.02 -6.52
N THR A 267 -1.21 8.00 -6.70
CA THR A 267 -0.42 8.57 -5.60
C THR A 267 -1.27 9.26 -4.55
N THR A 268 -2.45 9.76 -4.92
CA THR A 268 -3.39 10.47 -4.04
C THR A 268 -4.54 9.60 -3.53
N GLU A 269 -4.76 8.42 -4.11
CA GLU A 269 -5.82 7.51 -3.66
C GLU A 269 -5.65 7.17 -2.19
N ARG A 270 -6.75 7.22 -1.44
CA ARG A 270 -6.81 7.02 0.00
C ARG A 270 -7.76 5.89 0.35
N PHE A 271 -7.30 4.98 1.19
CA PHE A 271 -8.14 3.99 1.83
C PHE A 271 -8.15 4.20 3.33
N ALA A 272 -9.24 3.80 3.96
CA ALA A 272 -9.36 3.75 5.41
C ALA A 272 -9.59 2.31 5.85
N ALA A 273 -8.80 1.82 6.79
CA ALA A 273 -8.95 0.47 7.34
C ALA A 273 -8.95 0.49 8.86
N ALA A 274 -9.79 -0.34 9.47
CA ALA A 274 -9.81 -0.51 10.93
C ALA A 274 -8.41 -0.94 11.41
N PRO A 275 -7.90 -0.42 12.55
CA PRO A 275 -6.55 -0.71 13.00
C PRO A 275 -6.25 -2.19 13.21
N ASP A 276 -7.26 -3.00 13.51
CA ASP A 276 -7.19 -4.44 13.69
C ASP A 276 -7.51 -5.26 12.43
N TYR A 277 -7.75 -4.58 11.29
CA TYR A 277 -7.98 -5.22 10.01
C TYR A 277 -6.69 -5.66 9.35
N SER A 278 -6.70 -6.83 8.72
CA SER A 278 -5.59 -7.31 7.90
C SER A 278 -6.10 -8.23 6.80
N ASN A 279 -5.43 -8.23 5.66
CA ASN A 279 -5.77 -9.11 4.54
C ASN A 279 -4.52 -9.47 3.72
N HIS A 280 -4.69 -10.30 2.70
CA HIS A 280 -3.62 -10.79 1.83
C HIS A 280 -3.12 -9.79 0.76
N ALA A 281 -3.56 -8.54 0.83
CA ALA A 281 -3.11 -7.45 -0.05
C ALA A 281 -2.73 -6.18 0.73
N LEU A 282 -2.62 -6.27 2.05
CA LEU A 282 -2.30 -5.16 2.96
C LEU A 282 -1.03 -5.47 3.74
N GLY A 283 -0.02 -4.64 3.51
CA GLY A 283 1.31 -4.68 4.12
C GLY A 283 1.75 -3.31 4.59
N PHE A 284 3.06 -3.02 4.56
CA PHE A 284 3.60 -1.73 4.98
C PHE A 284 5.05 -1.54 4.53
N ARG A 285 5.55 -0.31 4.65
CA ARG A 285 6.97 0.04 4.63
C ARG A 285 7.31 0.92 5.82
N CYS A 286 8.60 1.06 6.14
CA CYS A 286 9.02 1.89 7.27
C CYS A 286 9.67 3.19 6.81
N ALA A 287 9.54 4.19 7.67
CA ALA A 287 10.27 5.45 7.63
C ALA A 287 11.20 5.57 8.85
N ALA A 288 12.14 6.49 8.78
CA ALA A 288 12.98 6.86 9.92
C ALA A 288 13.34 8.35 9.86
N ASN A 289 13.64 8.92 11.02
CA ASN A 289 14.19 10.27 11.06
C ASN A 289 15.67 10.23 10.69
N PRO A 290 16.22 11.24 9.99
CA PRO A 290 17.62 11.23 9.54
C PRO A 290 18.64 10.98 10.65
N ASP A 291 18.41 11.55 11.83
CA ASP A 291 19.30 11.41 12.99
C ASP A 291 19.32 9.99 13.61
N ALA A 292 18.26 9.20 13.38
CA ALA A 292 18.22 7.83 13.83
C ALA A 292 19.17 6.89 13.06
N ALA A 293 19.54 7.27 11.83
CA ALA A 293 20.47 6.48 10.99
C ALA A 293 21.94 6.69 11.37
N THR A 294 22.27 7.74 12.15
CA THR A 294 23.62 8.06 12.59
C THR A 294 23.94 7.58 14.00
N GLY A 295 22.97 6.97 14.70
CA GLY A 295 23.14 6.42 16.04
C GLY A 295 24.04 5.19 16.01
N ARG A 296 25.26 5.38 16.48
CA ARG A 296 26.24 4.33 16.83
C ARG A 296 25.79 3.60 18.07
#